data_d00dce30c9a43cc0f3bbc9c640fddccd
#
_entry.id   d00dce30c9a43cc0f3bbc9c640fddccd
#
_cell.length_a   1.000
_cell.length_b   1.000
_cell.length_c   1.000
_cell.angle_alpha   90.00
_cell.angle_beta   90.00
_cell.angle_gamma   90.00
#
_symmetry.space_group_name_H-M   'P 1'
#
loop_
_entity.id
_entity.type
_entity.pdbx_description
1 polymer ?
#
loop_
_entity_poly.entity_id
_entity_poly.type
_entity_poly.pdbx_seq_one_letter_code
_entity_poly.pdbx_strand_id
1 'polypeptide(L)'
;SSVVNPIQMNLVFLDLYARATAACGGDFNKLFVPFRCVASDVYNKKQLIMNRGDLGDAVRASMSFPFMFKPIEIDSVLAYDGGIYNNFPTDVMRDDFHPDVIIGSVVATNPTKPKENDLMSQIENMVMQKTDYSVPESEGIVMTFKYDDVNLMDFQRIDELHDIGYNRTMS
;
A
#
# COMPACT_ATOMS: atom_id res chain seq x y z
N SER A 1 9.66 3.07 19.39
CA SER A 1 10.54 3.84 18.50
C SER A 1 10.53 3.19 17.13
N SER A 2 10.33 3.96 16.06
CA SER A 2 10.40 3.47 14.68
C SER A 2 11.86 3.38 14.23
N VAL A 3 12.18 2.43 13.34
CA VAL A 3 13.53 2.26 12.78
C VAL A 3 13.88 3.41 11.83
N VAL A 4 12.90 3.91 11.08
CA VAL A 4 13.08 4.99 10.09
C VAL A 4 12.70 6.34 10.70
N ASN A 5 13.57 7.36 10.49
CA ASN A 5 13.25 8.74 10.89
C ASN A 5 12.12 9.29 10.00
N PRO A 6 10.95 9.64 10.57
CA PRO A 6 9.80 10.04 9.78
C PRO A 6 9.93 11.44 9.15
N ILE A 7 10.80 12.31 9.67
CA ILE A 7 10.86 13.73 9.27
C ILE A 7 11.26 13.87 7.80
N GLN A 8 12.36 13.23 7.39
CA GLN A 8 12.82 13.33 5.99
C GLN A 8 11.79 12.77 5.02
N MET A 9 11.19 11.63 5.36
CA MET A 9 10.17 11.00 4.54
C MET A 9 8.92 11.88 4.44
N ASN A 10 8.44 12.46 5.53
CA ASN A 10 7.29 13.36 5.51
C ASN A 10 7.54 14.60 4.64
N LEU A 11 8.76 15.16 4.66
CA LEU A 11 9.13 16.29 3.79
C LEU A 11 9.11 15.90 2.31
N VAL A 12 9.62 14.71 1.96
CA VAL A 12 9.58 14.21 0.58
C VAL A 12 8.13 14.00 0.13
N PHE A 13 7.28 13.42 0.96
CA PHE A 13 5.86 13.22 0.63
C PHE A 13 5.13 14.55 0.47
N LEU A 14 5.42 15.54 1.32
CA LEU A 14 4.88 16.89 1.18
C LEU A 14 5.30 17.51 -0.17
N ASP A 15 6.57 17.46 -0.53
CA ASP A 15 7.08 18.01 -1.79
C ASP A 15 6.45 17.33 -3.01
N LEU A 16 6.33 16.01 -2.99
CA LEU A 16 5.77 15.23 -4.09
C LEU A 16 4.27 15.45 -4.29
N TYR A 17 3.49 15.53 -3.20
CA TYR A 17 2.03 15.43 -3.27
C TYR A 17 1.29 16.75 -2.99
N ALA A 18 1.94 17.78 -2.44
CA ALA A 18 1.27 19.04 -2.07
C ALA A 18 0.57 19.70 -3.26
N ARG A 19 1.18 19.68 -4.46
CA ARG A 19 0.59 20.27 -5.67
C ARG A 19 -0.67 19.51 -6.09
N ALA A 20 -0.66 18.19 -6.01
CA ALA A 20 -1.80 17.34 -6.35
C ALA A 20 -2.94 17.54 -5.33
N THR A 21 -2.61 17.58 -4.05
CA THR A 21 -3.57 17.88 -2.96
C THR A 21 -4.24 19.24 -3.17
N ALA A 22 -3.45 20.27 -3.47
CA ALA A 22 -3.96 21.62 -3.72
C ALA A 22 -4.85 21.67 -4.98
N ALA A 23 -4.44 21.01 -6.07
CA ALA A 23 -5.17 21.00 -7.33
C ALA A 23 -6.53 20.32 -7.22
N CYS A 24 -6.64 19.24 -6.43
CA CYS A 24 -7.89 18.52 -6.22
C CYS A 24 -8.72 19.08 -5.04
N GLY A 25 -8.19 20.07 -4.30
CA GLY A 25 -8.84 20.62 -3.09
C GLY A 25 -9.05 19.57 -1.99
N GLY A 26 -8.18 18.57 -1.93
CA GLY A 26 -8.27 17.47 -0.99
C GLY A 26 -9.36 16.43 -1.30
N ASP A 27 -9.99 16.48 -2.47
CA ASP A 27 -10.96 15.49 -2.93
C ASP A 27 -10.32 14.60 -4.00
N PHE A 28 -9.99 13.35 -3.64
CA PHE A 28 -9.25 12.42 -4.51
C PHE A 28 -10.04 11.98 -5.75
N ASN A 29 -11.36 12.22 -5.79
CA ASN A 29 -12.15 12.03 -7.02
C ASN A 29 -11.82 13.10 -8.09
N LYS A 30 -11.25 14.23 -7.69
CA LYS A 30 -10.87 15.33 -8.58
C LYS A 30 -9.40 15.30 -9.02
N LEU A 31 -8.65 14.27 -8.62
CA LEU A 31 -7.34 14.01 -9.19
C LEU A 31 -7.48 13.66 -10.67
N PHE A 32 -6.41 13.84 -11.45
CA PHE A 32 -6.39 13.49 -12.88
C PHE A 32 -6.82 12.05 -13.12
N VAL A 33 -6.40 11.13 -12.25
CA VAL A 33 -6.96 9.78 -12.11
C VAL A 33 -7.58 9.70 -10.72
N PRO A 34 -8.90 9.46 -10.58
CA PRO A 34 -9.51 9.25 -9.28
C PRO A 34 -8.78 8.18 -8.47
N PHE A 35 -8.59 8.43 -7.19
CA PHE A 35 -7.67 7.64 -6.37
C PHE A 35 -8.31 7.22 -5.05
N ARG A 36 -7.94 6.03 -4.60
CA ARG A 36 -8.18 5.52 -3.24
C ARG A 36 -6.88 5.02 -2.64
N CYS A 37 -6.76 5.23 -1.35
CA CYS A 37 -5.66 4.71 -0.57
C CYS A 37 -6.21 3.96 0.63
N VAL A 38 -5.65 2.80 0.93
CA VAL A 38 -6.09 1.97 2.05
C VAL A 38 -5.06 1.98 3.14
N ALA A 39 -5.50 2.23 4.37
CA ALA A 39 -4.73 2.06 5.59
C ALA A 39 -5.49 1.14 6.55
N SER A 40 -4.93 0.89 7.73
CA SER A 40 -5.53 0.02 8.75
C SER A 40 -5.76 0.76 10.05
N ASP A 41 -7.00 0.73 10.54
CA ASP A 41 -7.37 1.07 11.91
C ASP A 41 -7.22 -0.18 12.78
N VAL A 42 -6.06 -0.30 13.41
CA VAL A 42 -5.71 -1.49 14.22
C VAL A 42 -6.54 -1.58 15.49
N TYR A 43 -6.99 -0.43 16.03
CA TYR A 43 -7.83 -0.39 17.25
C TYR A 43 -9.22 -0.97 16.97
N ASN A 44 -9.87 -0.53 15.89
CA ASN A 44 -11.21 -1.01 15.50
C ASN A 44 -11.16 -2.24 14.59
N LYS A 45 -9.96 -2.75 14.24
CA LYS A 45 -9.72 -3.95 13.41
C LYS A 45 -10.42 -3.89 12.04
N LYS A 46 -10.28 -2.77 11.35
CA LYS A 46 -10.90 -2.55 10.04
C LYS A 46 -9.98 -1.79 9.09
N GLN A 47 -10.25 -1.94 7.80
CA GLN A 47 -9.62 -1.09 6.80
C GLN A 47 -10.13 0.36 6.93
N LEU A 48 -9.25 1.30 6.59
CA LEU A 48 -9.52 2.72 6.49
C LEU A 48 -9.33 3.14 5.03
N ILE A 49 -10.43 3.46 4.33
CA ILE A 49 -10.40 3.87 2.93
C ILE A 49 -10.32 5.40 2.89
N MET A 50 -9.25 5.91 2.29
CA MET A 50 -9.02 7.34 2.17
C MET A 50 -9.34 7.80 0.76
N ASN A 51 -10.29 8.73 0.64
CA ASN A 51 -10.76 9.33 -0.61
C ASN A 51 -10.65 10.86 -0.60
N ARG A 52 -10.11 11.44 0.48
CA ARG A 52 -9.96 12.88 0.70
C ARG A 52 -8.88 13.17 1.73
N GLY A 53 -8.53 14.44 1.87
CA GLY A 53 -7.55 14.96 2.81
C GLY A 53 -6.22 15.31 2.13
N ASP A 54 -5.12 15.22 2.86
CA ASP A 54 -3.78 15.35 2.29
C ASP A 54 -3.36 14.03 1.63
N LEU A 55 -2.98 14.12 0.34
CA LEU A 55 -2.60 12.93 -0.44
C LEU A 55 -1.30 12.32 0.07
N GLY A 56 -0.36 13.16 0.51
CA GLY A 56 0.91 12.70 1.08
C GLY A 56 0.70 11.92 2.37
N ASP A 57 -0.15 12.42 3.25
CA ASP A 57 -0.50 11.75 4.50
C ASP A 57 -1.23 10.41 4.24
N ALA A 58 -2.15 10.39 3.29
CA ALA A 58 -2.86 9.16 2.91
C ALA A 58 -1.91 8.07 2.41
N VAL A 59 -1.03 8.41 1.45
CA VAL A 59 -0.02 7.48 0.93
C VAL A 59 0.96 7.06 2.02
N ARG A 60 1.37 8.00 2.87
CA ARG A 60 2.27 7.74 4.00
C ARG A 60 1.64 6.80 5.04
N ALA A 61 0.35 6.96 5.34
CA ALA A 61 -0.39 6.07 6.22
C ALA A 61 -0.44 4.64 5.65
N SER A 62 -0.78 4.53 4.36
CA SER A 62 -0.91 3.24 3.66
C SER A 62 0.36 2.38 3.68
N MET A 63 1.53 2.97 3.83
CA MET A 63 2.81 2.28 3.89
C MET A 63 3.42 2.24 5.30
N SER A 64 2.67 2.61 6.33
CA SER A 64 3.16 2.66 7.72
C SER A 64 3.18 1.28 8.37
N PHE A 65 4.07 0.40 7.89
CA PHE A 65 4.22 -0.94 8.47
C PHE A 65 4.66 -0.86 9.93
N PRO A 66 4.00 -1.62 10.84
CA PRO A 66 4.31 -1.60 12.27
C PRO A 66 5.78 -1.85 12.56
N PHE A 67 6.32 -1.14 13.55
CA PHE A 67 7.71 -1.16 14.01
C PHE A 67 8.73 -0.53 13.04
N MET A 68 8.51 -0.59 11.73
CA MET A 68 9.40 0.02 10.74
C MET A 68 9.16 1.52 10.64
N PHE A 69 7.91 1.92 10.49
CA PHE A 69 7.51 3.31 10.31
C PHE A 69 6.63 3.77 11.46
N LYS A 70 6.72 5.07 11.76
CA LYS A 70 5.81 5.69 12.71
C LYS A 70 4.43 5.83 12.02
N PRO A 71 3.34 5.38 12.66
CA PRO A 71 1.98 5.57 12.14
C PRO A 71 1.62 7.05 12.03
N ILE A 72 0.64 7.37 11.22
CA ILE A 72 0.10 8.72 11.02
C ILE A 72 -1.33 8.76 11.58
N GLU A 73 -1.70 9.88 12.18
CA GLU A 73 -3.06 10.14 12.58
C GLU A 73 -3.86 10.71 11.40
N ILE A 74 -4.92 10.01 11.00
CA ILE A 74 -5.88 10.41 9.97
C ILE A 74 -7.27 10.49 10.61
N ASP A 75 -7.88 11.65 10.60
CA ASP A 75 -9.21 11.88 11.21
C ASP A 75 -9.32 11.32 12.65
N SER A 76 -8.31 11.57 13.49
CA SER A 76 -8.19 11.07 14.88
C SER A 76 -8.05 9.54 14.99
N VAL A 77 -7.75 8.84 13.91
CA VAL A 77 -7.43 7.42 13.89
C VAL A 77 -5.94 7.24 13.65
N LEU A 78 -5.29 6.45 14.47
CA LEU A 78 -3.89 6.07 14.26
C LEU A 78 -3.81 5.02 13.16
N ALA A 79 -3.44 5.47 11.96
CA ALA A 79 -3.43 4.68 10.74
C ALA A 79 -2.09 3.94 10.54
N TYR A 80 -2.19 2.68 10.19
CA TYR A 80 -1.09 1.78 9.85
C TYR A 80 -1.21 1.28 8.41
N ASP A 81 -0.22 0.53 7.96
CA ASP A 81 -0.16 -0.09 6.64
C ASP A 81 -1.48 -0.80 6.26
N GLY A 82 -1.97 -0.51 5.06
CA GLY A 82 -3.22 -1.07 4.57
C GLY A 82 -3.19 -2.57 4.38
N GLY A 83 -2.01 -3.13 4.11
CA GLY A 83 -1.81 -4.55 3.93
C GLY A 83 -2.12 -5.42 5.14
N ILE A 84 -2.29 -4.82 6.34
CA ILE A 84 -2.70 -5.55 7.54
C ILE A 84 -4.09 -6.17 7.33
N TYR A 85 -5.05 -5.43 6.78
CA TYR A 85 -6.44 -5.89 6.60
C TYR A 85 -6.87 -6.03 5.14
N ASN A 86 -6.29 -5.27 4.22
CA ASN A 86 -6.64 -5.33 2.79
C ASN A 86 -5.44 -4.97 1.91
N ASN A 87 -4.63 -5.96 1.59
CA ASN A 87 -3.42 -5.79 0.79
C ASN A 87 -3.65 -5.81 -0.72
N PHE A 88 -4.88 -6.09 -1.17
CA PHE A 88 -5.28 -6.09 -2.58
C PHE A 88 -6.74 -5.64 -2.71
N PRO A 89 -7.02 -4.33 -2.63
CA PRO A 89 -8.34 -3.76 -2.38
C PRO A 89 -9.24 -3.76 -3.63
N THR A 90 -9.53 -4.92 -4.20
CA THR A 90 -10.47 -5.08 -5.33
C THR A 90 -11.91 -4.79 -4.94
N ASP A 91 -12.28 -5.00 -3.68
CA ASP A 91 -13.55 -4.58 -3.10
C ASP A 91 -13.74 -3.07 -3.21
N VAL A 92 -12.72 -2.29 -2.82
CA VAL A 92 -12.73 -0.82 -2.92
C VAL A 92 -12.86 -0.37 -4.38
N MET A 93 -12.16 -1.05 -5.30
CA MET A 93 -12.27 -0.75 -6.72
C MET A 93 -13.67 -0.98 -7.26
N ARG A 94 -14.31 -2.09 -6.89
CA ARG A 94 -15.69 -2.41 -7.31
C ARG A 94 -16.69 -1.42 -6.72
N ASP A 95 -16.59 -1.14 -5.44
CA ASP A 95 -17.59 -0.35 -4.71
C ASP A 95 -17.53 1.14 -5.06
N ASP A 96 -16.32 1.69 -5.23
CA ASP A 96 -16.13 3.13 -5.42
C ASP A 96 -16.05 3.55 -6.90
N PHE A 97 -15.58 2.68 -7.79
CA PHE A 97 -15.31 3.04 -9.18
C PHE A 97 -16.16 2.29 -10.22
N HIS A 98 -16.75 1.16 -9.86
CA HIS A 98 -17.55 0.32 -10.76
C HIS A 98 -16.87 0.10 -12.13
N PRO A 99 -15.62 -0.37 -12.17
CA PRO A 99 -14.85 -0.45 -13.40
C PRO A 99 -15.37 -1.56 -14.32
N ASP A 100 -15.25 -1.36 -15.64
CA ASP A 100 -15.52 -2.40 -16.64
C ASP A 100 -14.44 -3.49 -16.61
N VAL A 101 -13.20 -3.13 -16.28
CA VAL A 101 -12.05 -4.04 -16.20
C VAL A 101 -11.14 -3.65 -15.04
N ILE A 102 -10.72 -4.65 -14.26
CA ILE A 102 -9.72 -4.49 -13.19
C ILE A 102 -8.38 -5.01 -13.69
N ILE A 103 -7.35 -4.19 -13.57
CA ILE A 103 -5.95 -4.60 -13.78
C ILE A 103 -5.26 -4.60 -12.42
N GLY A 104 -4.95 -5.78 -11.91
CA GLY A 104 -4.26 -5.96 -10.64
C GLY A 104 -2.75 -6.11 -10.82
N SER A 105 -1.96 -5.41 -10.00
CA SER A 105 -0.51 -5.59 -9.92
C SER A 105 -0.14 -6.07 -8.52
N VAL A 106 0.43 -7.26 -8.42
CA VAL A 106 0.75 -7.92 -7.15
C VAL A 106 2.24 -8.14 -7.05
N VAL A 107 2.87 -7.48 -6.09
CA VAL A 107 4.30 -7.64 -5.74
C VAL A 107 4.49 -8.30 -4.38
N ALA A 108 3.40 -8.53 -3.65
CA ALA A 108 3.38 -9.15 -2.33
C ALA A 108 2.92 -10.61 -2.39
N THR A 109 3.25 -11.36 -1.35
CA THR A 109 2.73 -12.69 -1.11
C THR A 109 2.12 -12.75 0.28
N ASN A 110 1.22 -13.69 0.52
CA ASN A 110 0.75 -13.95 1.86
C ASN A 110 1.92 -14.39 2.76
N PRO A 111 1.91 -14.02 4.06
CA PRO A 111 2.93 -14.46 4.99
C PRO A 111 3.08 -15.99 4.97
N THR A 112 4.32 -16.45 4.85
CA THR A 112 4.67 -17.87 4.95
C THR A 112 4.87 -18.25 6.41
N LYS A 113 5.12 -19.55 6.68
CA LYS A 113 5.40 -20.01 8.04
C LYS A 113 6.53 -19.17 8.66
N PRO A 114 6.34 -18.59 9.86
CA PRO A 114 7.35 -17.75 10.49
C PRO A 114 8.63 -18.52 10.76
N LYS A 115 9.77 -17.86 10.55
CA LYS A 115 11.09 -18.41 10.82
C LYS A 115 11.54 -17.99 12.22
N GLU A 116 12.17 -18.90 12.96
CA GLU A 116 12.58 -18.68 14.35
C GLU A 116 13.50 -17.45 14.53
N ASN A 117 14.41 -17.24 13.57
CA ASN A 117 15.42 -16.17 13.64
C ASN A 117 15.06 -14.93 12.77
N ASP A 118 13.82 -14.84 12.28
CA ASP A 118 13.35 -13.73 11.45
C ASP A 118 12.18 -13.03 12.14
N LEU A 119 12.52 -11.99 12.91
CA LEU A 119 11.54 -11.19 13.65
C LEU A 119 10.49 -10.55 12.73
N MET A 120 10.89 -10.15 11.51
CA MET A 120 9.95 -9.53 10.57
C MET A 120 8.89 -10.53 10.12
N SER A 121 9.30 -11.75 9.75
CA SER A 121 8.35 -12.79 9.36
C SER A 121 7.41 -13.19 10.51
N GLN A 122 7.86 -13.12 11.75
CA GLN A 122 7.03 -13.35 12.92
C GLN A 122 5.99 -12.23 13.11
N ILE A 123 6.41 -10.97 12.97
CA ILE A 123 5.52 -9.80 13.04
C ILE A 123 4.48 -9.84 11.92
N GLU A 124 4.89 -10.10 10.69
CA GLU A 124 3.96 -10.24 9.55
C GLU A 124 2.88 -11.30 9.83
N ASN A 125 3.28 -12.45 10.34
CA ASN A 125 2.31 -13.51 10.70
C ASN A 125 1.37 -13.13 11.85
N MET A 126 1.77 -12.22 12.73
CA MET A 126 0.94 -11.76 13.85
C MET A 126 -0.07 -10.69 13.43
N VAL A 127 0.30 -9.81 12.49
CA VAL A 127 -0.49 -8.61 12.19
C VAL A 127 -1.21 -8.68 10.86
N MET A 128 -0.63 -9.31 9.83
CA MET A 128 -1.21 -9.35 8.49
C MET A 128 -2.25 -10.46 8.35
N GLN A 129 -3.37 -10.10 7.76
CA GLN A 129 -4.38 -11.08 7.35
C GLN A 129 -4.01 -11.69 5.98
N LYS A 130 -4.52 -12.90 5.72
CA LYS A 130 -4.40 -13.50 4.39
C LYS A 130 -5.24 -12.71 3.40
N THR A 131 -4.62 -12.37 2.27
CA THR A 131 -5.25 -11.64 1.17
C THR A 131 -5.53 -12.59 0.00
N ASP A 132 -6.71 -12.46 -0.60
CA ASP A 132 -6.99 -13.04 -1.90
C ASP A 132 -6.50 -12.09 -3.00
N TYR A 133 -5.44 -12.50 -3.71
CA TYR A 133 -4.84 -11.72 -4.80
C TYR A 133 -5.44 -12.10 -6.17
N SER A 134 -6.64 -12.61 -6.22
CA SER A 134 -7.31 -12.98 -7.47
C SER A 134 -8.33 -11.95 -7.93
N VAL A 135 -8.52 -11.91 -9.23
CA VAL A 135 -9.66 -11.25 -9.90
C VAL A 135 -10.25 -12.28 -10.85
N PRO A 136 -11.58 -12.48 -10.89
CA PRO A 136 -12.22 -13.35 -11.87
C PRO A 136 -11.83 -12.95 -13.30
N GLU A 137 -11.61 -13.92 -14.20
CA GLU A 137 -11.25 -13.65 -15.60
C GLU A 137 -12.30 -12.78 -16.33
N SER A 138 -13.54 -12.85 -15.90
CA SER A 138 -14.64 -12.00 -16.43
C SER A 138 -14.56 -10.55 -15.99
N GLU A 139 -13.76 -10.23 -14.95
CA GLU A 139 -13.64 -8.89 -14.39
C GLU A 139 -12.29 -8.24 -14.68
N GLY A 140 -11.27 -9.01 -15.08
CA GLY A 140 -9.97 -8.43 -15.35
C GLY A 140 -8.80 -9.40 -15.35
N ILE A 141 -7.60 -8.84 -15.13
CA ILE A 141 -6.35 -9.58 -15.12
C ILE A 141 -5.52 -9.23 -13.88
N VAL A 142 -4.72 -10.18 -13.43
CA VAL A 142 -3.74 -9.96 -12.35
C VAL A 142 -2.34 -10.29 -12.83
N MET A 143 -1.45 -9.31 -12.72
CA MET A 143 -0.02 -9.48 -12.97
C MET A 143 0.67 -9.71 -11.63
N THR A 144 1.29 -10.88 -11.46
CA THR A 144 2.03 -11.23 -10.24
C THR A 144 3.53 -11.18 -10.50
N PHE A 145 4.22 -10.40 -9.71
CA PHE A 145 5.69 -10.26 -9.74
C PHE A 145 6.26 -10.89 -8.48
N LYS A 146 7.07 -11.94 -8.64
CA LYS A 146 7.73 -12.61 -7.52
C LYS A 146 9.20 -12.23 -7.50
N TYR A 147 9.65 -11.77 -6.35
CA TYR A 147 11.03 -11.39 -6.06
C TYR A 147 11.50 -12.19 -4.83
N ASP A 148 12.05 -13.37 -5.06
CA ASP A 148 12.37 -14.33 -3.98
C ASP A 148 13.53 -13.86 -3.08
N ASP A 149 14.34 -12.90 -3.54
CA ASP A 149 15.55 -12.43 -2.89
C ASP A 149 15.53 -10.91 -2.55
N VAL A 150 14.35 -10.29 -2.54
CA VAL A 150 14.18 -8.87 -2.23
C VAL A 150 13.58 -8.69 -0.85
N ASN A 151 14.23 -7.87 -0.03
CA ASN A 151 13.76 -7.49 1.29
C ASN A 151 13.08 -6.11 1.27
N LEU A 152 12.26 -5.85 2.27
CA LEU A 152 11.51 -4.59 2.43
C LEU A 152 12.41 -3.33 2.40
N MET A 153 13.70 -3.45 2.74
CA MET A 153 14.65 -2.34 2.83
C MET A 153 15.69 -2.32 1.68
N ASP A 154 15.50 -3.11 0.63
CA ASP A 154 16.45 -3.22 -0.50
C ASP A 154 16.28 -2.07 -1.52
N PHE A 155 16.27 -0.83 -1.04
CA PHE A 155 16.10 0.37 -1.89
C PHE A 155 17.24 0.57 -2.91
N GLN A 156 18.35 -0.13 -2.78
CA GLN A 156 19.49 -0.02 -3.71
C GLN A 156 19.27 -0.76 -5.03
N ARG A 157 18.27 -1.65 -5.11
CA ARG A 157 17.96 -2.46 -6.29
C ARG A 157 16.82 -1.87 -7.16
N ILE A 158 16.51 -0.60 -6.99
CA ILE A 158 15.34 0.04 -7.65
C ILE A 158 15.41 -0.11 -9.17
N ASP A 159 16.54 0.15 -9.79
CA ASP A 159 16.69 0.09 -11.26
C ASP A 159 16.51 -1.34 -11.79
N GLU A 160 17.09 -2.33 -11.11
CA GLU A 160 16.93 -3.75 -11.43
C GLU A 160 15.46 -4.18 -11.33
N LEU A 161 14.79 -3.81 -10.23
CA LEU A 161 13.39 -4.16 -10.00
C LEU A 161 12.46 -3.50 -11.01
N HIS A 162 12.75 -2.24 -11.38
CA HIS A 162 12.05 -1.53 -12.44
C HIS A 162 12.16 -2.26 -13.78
N ASP A 163 13.36 -2.65 -14.19
CA ASP A 163 13.58 -3.32 -15.47
C ASP A 163 12.92 -4.69 -15.54
N ILE A 164 12.95 -5.46 -14.44
CA ILE A 164 12.23 -6.73 -14.33
C ILE A 164 10.72 -6.50 -14.49
N GLY A 165 10.16 -5.55 -13.75
CA GLY A 165 8.74 -5.23 -13.81
C GLY A 165 8.31 -4.76 -15.19
N TYR A 166 9.07 -3.84 -15.82
CA TYR A 166 8.79 -3.33 -17.15
C TYR A 166 8.81 -4.44 -18.21
N ASN A 167 9.88 -5.23 -18.27
CA ASN A 167 10.01 -6.30 -19.27
C ASN A 167 8.91 -7.36 -19.12
N ARG A 168 8.54 -7.69 -17.88
CA ARG A 168 7.47 -8.67 -17.64
C ARG A 168 6.08 -8.15 -17.97
N THR A 169 5.86 -6.85 -17.86
CA THR A 169 4.58 -6.23 -18.23
C THR A 169 4.42 -6.14 -19.75
N MET A 170 5.52 -5.98 -20.47
CA MET A 170 5.53 -5.81 -21.93
C MET A 170 5.59 -7.13 -22.71
N SER A 171 5.83 -8.26 -22.04
CA SER A 171 5.86 -9.60 -22.66
C SER A 171 4.49 -10.26 -22.64
#